data_81e116394996bc640bd7bc46b63fbf56
#
_entry.id   81e116394996bc640bd7bc46b63fbf56
#
_cell.length_a   1.000
_cell.length_b   1.000
_cell.length_c   1.000
_cell.angle_alpha   90.00
_cell.angle_beta   90.00
_cell.angle_gamma   90.00
#
_symmetry.space_group_name_H-M   'P 1'
#
loop_
_entity.id
_entity.type
_entity.pdbx_description
1 polymer ?
#
loop_
_entity_poly.entity_id
_entity_poly.type
_entity_poly.pdbx_seq_one_letter_code
_entity_poly.pdbx_strand_id
1 'polypeptide(L)'
;MYYEDTDFCLRAGRAGFQIKIEPDAVLYHSHGASSGRNSPFTLYYAVRNRPYTVRKNVGILRYLLFSAYFLATHVRQVAGEVRTRDRWRLRAHLLGLRDFYFGRMGMTYQPSDLNPPDQRY
;
A
#
# COMPACT_ATOMS: atom_id res chain seq x y z
N MET A 1 0.47 4.55 7.63
CA MET A 1 1.68 4.02 6.98
C MET A 1 1.35 3.66 5.54
N TYR A 2 2.14 4.14 4.57
CA TYR A 2 1.91 4.10 3.13
C TYR A 2 0.59 4.75 2.68
N TYR A 3 0.66 5.61 1.67
CA TYR A 3 -0.42 6.46 1.12
C TYR A 3 -0.92 7.60 2.02
N GLU A 4 -0.35 7.84 3.19
CA GLU A 4 -0.70 8.98 4.05
C GLU A 4 -0.35 10.32 3.41
N ASP A 5 0.80 10.41 2.75
CA ASP A 5 1.23 11.57 1.97
C ASP A 5 0.30 11.84 0.78
N THR A 6 -0.03 10.79 0.03
CA THR A 6 -0.98 10.87 -1.08
C THR A 6 -2.37 11.33 -0.61
N ASP A 7 -2.89 10.76 0.49
CA ASP A 7 -4.17 11.18 1.07
C ASP A 7 -4.11 12.63 1.55
N PHE A 8 -3.02 13.02 2.20
CA PHE A 8 -2.81 14.39 2.66
C PHE A 8 -2.81 15.37 1.49
N CYS A 9 -2.02 15.13 0.44
CA CYS A 9 -1.96 15.98 -0.74
C CYS A 9 -3.32 16.12 -1.43
N LEU A 10 -4.07 15.02 -1.59
CA LEU A 10 -5.40 15.06 -2.20
C LEU A 10 -6.38 15.88 -1.36
N ARG A 11 -6.33 15.80 -0.04
CA ARG A 11 -7.18 16.61 0.85
C ARG A 11 -6.77 18.09 0.85
N ALA A 12 -5.46 18.38 0.88
CA ALA A 12 -4.94 19.75 0.81
C ALA A 12 -5.38 20.43 -0.50
N GLY A 13 -5.22 19.75 -1.65
CA GLY A 13 -5.68 20.27 -2.94
C GLY A 13 -7.19 20.58 -2.97
N ARG A 14 -8.03 19.72 -2.36
CA ARG A 14 -9.47 20.00 -2.24
C ARG A 14 -9.81 21.17 -1.33
N ALA A 15 -8.97 21.42 -0.33
CA ALA A 15 -9.11 22.58 0.56
C ALA A 15 -8.58 23.87 -0.07
N GLY A 16 -8.14 23.83 -1.33
CA GLY A 16 -7.67 25.01 -2.07
C GLY A 16 -6.17 25.30 -1.92
N PHE A 17 -5.42 24.43 -1.22
CA PHE A 17 -3.96 24.60 -1.11
C PHE A 17 -3.26 24.17 -2.40
N GLN A 18 -2.29 24.95 -2.83
CA GLN A 18 -1.41 24.58 -3.94
C GLN A 18 -0.28 23.68 -3.42
N ILE A 19 -0.08 22.55 -4.07
CA ILE A 19 1.04 21.65 -3.79
C ILE A 19 2.15 22.00 -4.78
N LYS A 20 3.33 22.37 -4.25
CA LYS A 20 4.50 22.74 -5.05
C LYS A 20 5.67 21.83 -4.70
N ILE A 21 6.52 21.59 -5.68
CA ILE A 21 7.82 20.96 -5.48
C ILE A 21 8.84 22.09 -5.30
N GLU A 22 9.63 22.03 -4.24
CA GLU A 22 10.77 22.92 -4.02
C GLU A 22 12.05 22.16 -4.41
N PRO A 23 12.65 22.50 -5.57
CA PRO A 23 13.81 21.75 -6.08
C PRO A 23 15.06 21.85 -5.22
N ASP A 24 15.18 22.95 -4.46
CA ASP A 24 16.34 23.19 -3.58
C ASP A 24 16.23 22.50 -2.23
N ALA A 25 15.03 22.00 -1.88
CA ALA A 25 14.80 21.23 -0.66
C ALA A 25 15.12 19.75 -0.86
N VAL A 26 16.37 19.38 -0.63
CA VAL A 26 16.86 18.01 -0.81
C VAL A 26 16.80 17.22 0.49
N LEU A 27 16.09 16.10 0.49
CA LEU A 27 16.02 15.14 1.59
C LEU A 27 16.65 13.82 1.18
N TYR A 28 17.67 13.38 1.91
CA TYR A 28 18.23 12.02 1.75
C TYR A 28 17.42 11.03 2.56
N HIS A 29 16.72 10.13 1.88
CA HIS A 29 15.85 9.12 2.50
C HIS A 29 16.35 7.70 2.28
N SER A 30 16.64 6.98 3.38
CA SER A 30 16.99 5.56 3.35
C SER A 30 15.72 4.72 3.14
N HIS A 31 15.37 4.51 1.88
CA HIS A 31 14.14 3.79 1.54
C HIS A 31 14.16 2.33 2.01
N GLY A 32 13.20 1.98 2.86
CA GLY A 32 13.05 0.62 3.38
C GLY A 32 13.95 0.26 4.57
N ALA A 33 14.63 1.23 5.20
CA ALA A 33 15.52 0.96 6.34
C ALA A 33 14.82 0.27 7.52
N SER A 34 13.56 0.60 7.79
CA SER A 34 12.79 0.06 8.93
C SER A 34 11.84 -1.08 8.59
N SER A 35 11.53 -1.29 7.33
CA SER A 35 10.46 -2.24 6.92
C SER A 35 10.87 -3.21 5.82
N GLY A 36 12.06 -3.03 5.26
CA GLY A 36 12.54 -3.78 4.10
C GLY A 36 11.97 -3.26 2.78
N ARG A 37 12.85 -3.11 1.79
CA ARG A 37 12.45 -2.70 0.44
C ARG A 37 11.65 -3.83 -0.22
N ASN A 38 10.41 -3.54 -0.66
CA ASN A 38 9.51 -4.54 -1.27
C ASN A 38 9.20 -5.77 -0.39
N SER A 39 9.29 -5.62 0.93
CA SER A 39 9.01 -6.70 1.88
C SER A 39 7.53 -7.11 1.87
N PRO A 40 7.18 -8.30 2.38
CA PRO A 40 5.79 -8.69 2.63
C PRO A 40 5.03 -7.68 3.49
N PHE A 41 5.68 -7.10 4.49
CA PHE A 41 5.10 -6.03 5.31
C PHE A 41 4.70 -4.80 4.46
N THR A 42 5.58 -4.32 3.60
CA THR A 42 5.30 -3.22 2.67
C THR A 42 4.15 -3.56 1.73
N LEU A 43 4.15 -4.78 1.19
CA LEU A 43 3.10 -5.29 0.30
C LEU A 43 1.74 -5.30 0.99
N TYR A 44 1.65 -5.80 2.24
CA TYR A 44 0.41 -5.81 3.01
C TYR A 44 -0.22 -4.42 3.10
N TYR A 45 0.55 -3.42 3.54
CA TYR A 45 0.04 -2.06 3.69
C TYR A 45 -0.30 -1.40 2.35
N ALA A 46 0.48 -1.67 1.30
CA ALA A 46 0.19 -1.16 -0.03
C ALA A 46 -1.13 -1.74 -0.59
N VAL A 47 -1.33 -3.05 -0.46
CA VAL A 47 -2.55 -3.74 -0.91
C VAL A 47 -3.78 -3.25 -0.15
N ARG A 48 -3.68 -3.06 1.17
CA ARG A 48 -4.78 -2.60 2.01
C ARG A 48 -5.12 -1.12 1.81
N ASN A 49 -4.11 -0.26 1.84
CA ASN A 49 -4.31 1.18 1.94
C ASN A 49 -4.57 1.84 0.60
N ARG A 50 -4.03 1.30 -0.51
CA ARG A 50 -4.23 1.86 -1.84
C ARG A 50 -5.71 1.95 -2.24
N PRO A 51 -6.50 0.86 -2.21
CA PRO A 51 -7.92 0.92 -2.55
C PRO A 51 -8.72 1.78 -1.55
N TYR A 52 -8.34 1.79 -0.28
CA TYR A 52 -8.94 2.66 0.72
C TYR A 52 -8.74 4.15 0.38
N THR A 53 -7.51 4.55 0.07
CA THR A 53 -7.18 5.94 -0.30
C THR A 53 -7.93 6.36 -1.58
N VAL A 54 -7.99 5.48 -2.59
CA VAL A 54 -8.73 5.76 -3.83
C VAL A 54 -10.22 5.90 -3.52
N ARG A 55 -10.82 4.94 -2.81
CA ARG A 55 -12.26 4.98 -2.44
C ARG A 55 -12.63 6.27 -1.71
N LYS A 56 -11.78 6.73 -0.78
CA LYS A 56 -12.00 7.95 -0.01
C LYS A 56 -11.89 9.23 -0.86
N ASN A 57 -11.08 9.20 -1.91
CA ASN A 57 -10.64 10.41 -2.59
C ASN A 57 -11.15 10.58 -4.03
N VAL A 58 -11.87 9.60 -4.59
CA VAL A 58 -12.39 9.73 -5.97
C VAL A 58 -13.90 9.44 -6.05
N GLY A 59 -14.54 9.93 -7.11
CA GLY A 59 -15.94 9.62 -7.37
C GLY A 59 -16.15 8.15 -7.76
N ILE A 60 -17.41 7.69 -7.64
CA ILE A 60 -17.78 6.27 -7.80
C ILE A 60 -17.32 5.67 -9.13
N LEU A 61 -17.49 6.37 -10.24
CA LEU A 61 -17.09 5.85 -11.55
C LEU A 61 -15.60 5.58 -11.64
N ARG A 62 -14.77 6.53 -11.17
CA ARG A 62 -13.31 6.36 -11.13
C ARG A 62 -12.89 5.25 -10.17
N TYR A 63 -13.62 5.11 -9.07
CA TYR A 63 -13.37 4.01 -8.13
C TYR A 63 -13.68 2.63 -8.74
N LEU A 64 -14.77 2.51 -9.51
CA LEU A 64 -15.11 1.26 -10.20
C LEU A 64 -14.07 0.88 -11.27
N LEU A 65 -13.62 1.86 -12.07
CA LEU A 65 -12.54 1.65 -13.05
C LEU A 65 -11.23 1.23 -12.36
N PHE A 66 -10.88 1.93 -11.28
CA PHE A 66 -9.73 1.54 -10.46
C PHE A 66 -9.89 0.13 -9.89
N SER A 67 -11.07 -0.24 -9.40
CA SER A 67 -11.32 -1.56 -8.79
C SER A 67 -11.17 -2.69 -9.81
N ALA A 68 -11.59 -2.50 -11.05
CA ALA A 68 -11.38 -3.47 -12.13
C ALA A 68 -9.88 -3.65 -12.44
N TYR A 69 -9.15 -2.54 -12.58
CA TYR A 69 -7.69 -2.57 -12.76
C TYR A 69 -6.99 -3.20 -11.55
N PHE A 70 -7.39 -2.83 -10.33
CA PHE A 70 -6.85 -3.34 -9.08
C PHE A 70 -7.03 -4.87 -8.99
N LEU A 71 -8.24 -5.36 -9.26
CA LEU A 71 -8.53 -6.79 -9.27
C LEU A 71 -7.66 -7.54 -10.29
N ALA A 72 -7.60 -7.07 -11.53
CA ALA A 72 -6.81 -7.72 -12.58
C ALA A 72 -5.31 -7.79 -12.21
N THR A 73 -4.75 -6.71 -11.68
CA THR A 73 -3.34 -6.66 -11.25
C THR A 73 -3.07 -7.59 -10.07
N HIS A 74 -3.98 -7.66 -9.10
CA HIS A 74 -3.81 -8.50 -7.91
C HIS A 74 -4.01 -9.99 -8.20
N VAL A 75 -4.93 -10.37 -9.07
CA VAL A 75 -5.06 -11.76 -9.56
C VAL A 75 -3.75 -12.22 -10.20
N ARG A 76 -3.15 -11.40 -11.06
CA ARG A 76 -1.86 -11.71 -11.69
C ARG A 76 -0.72 -11.82 -10.66
N GLN A 77 -0.67 -10.92 -9.69
CA GLN A 77 0.36 -10.94 -8.64
C GLN A 77 0.23 -12.18 -7.75
N VAL A 78 -0.97 -12.49 -7.27
CA VAL A 78 -1.24 -13.70 -6.47
C VAL A 78 -0.88 -14.96 -7.24
N ALA A 79 -1.23 -15.06 -8.52
CA ALA A 79 -0.83 -16.17 -9.36
C ALA A 79 0.70 -16.31 -9.46
N GLY A 80 1.43 -15.19 -9.55
CA GLY A 80 2.89 -15.17 -9.50
C GLY A 80 3.45 -15.67 -8.17
N GLU A 81 2.90 -15.20 -7.05
CA GLU A 81 3.31 -15.59 -5.70
C GLU A 81 3.06 -17.10 -5.44
N VAL A 82 1.93 -17.63 -5.93
CA VAL A 82 1.63 -19.07 -5.88
C VAL A 82 2.63 -19.86 -6.74
N ARG A 83 2.91 -19.39 -7.96
CA ARG A 83 3.85 -20.06 -8.87
C ARG A 83 5.27 -20.11 -8.32
N THR A 84 5.71 -19.01 -7.69
CA THR A 84 7.05 -18.92 -7.07
C THR A 84 7.11 -19.52 -5.67
N ARG A 85 5.99 -19.99 -5.15
CA ARG A 85 5.84 -20.50 -3.77
C ARG A 85 6.26 -19.51 -2.69
N ASP A 86 6.14 -18.20 -2.96
CA ASP A 86 6.43 -17.15 -1.99
C ASP A 86 5.29 -17.01 -0.98
N ARG A 87 5.30 -17.88 0.03
CA ARG A 87 4.25 -17.95 1.05
C ARG A 87 4.13 -16.69 1.89
N TRP A 88 5.24 -15.95 2.08
CA TRP A 88 5.23 -14.74 2.88
C TRP A 88 4.53 -13.60 2.15
N ARG A 89 4.86 -13.39 0.89
CA ARG A 89 4.17 -12.39 0.06
C ARG A 89 2.72 -12.76 -0.19
N LEU A 90 2.42 -14.02 -0.47
CA LEU A 90 1.05 -14.50 -0.65
C LEU A 90 0.22 -14.24 0.61
N ARG A 91 0.73 -14.59 1.80
CA ARG A 91 0.06 -14.31 3.08
C ARG A 91 -0.18 -12.82 3.28
N ALA A 92 0.82 -11.98 3.08
CA ALA A 92 0.71 -10.54 3.23
C ALA A 92 -0.33 -9.93 2.27
N HIS A 93 -0.33 -10.40 1.03
CA HIS A 93 -1.28 -9.99 0.00
C HIS A 93 -2.73 -10.32 0.40
N LEU A 94 -3.00 -11.58 0.75
CA LEU A 94 -4.34 -12.02 1.16
C LEU A 94 -4.82 -11.31 2.44
N LEU A 95 -3.95 -11.11 3.42
CA LEU A 95 -4.25 -10.35 4.62
C LEU A 95 -4.57 -8.89 4.29
N GLY A 96 -3.82 -8.25 3.39
CA GLY A 96 -4.07 -6.88 2.95
C GLY A 96 -5.45 -6.72 2.30
N LEU A 97 -5.82 -7.62 1.39
CA LEU A 97 -7.16 -7.66 0.79
C LEU A 97 -8.24 -7.88 1.85
N ARG A 98 -8.07 -8.90 2.69
CA ARG A 98 -9.01 -9.20 3.77
C ARG A 98 -9.27 -7.96 4.64
N ASP A 99 -8.22 -7.34 5.13
CA ASP A 99 -8.33 -6.24 6.09
C ASP A 99 -8.88 -4.97 5.45
N PHE A 100 -8.66 -4.77 4.15
CA PHE A 100 -9.34 -3.72 3.40
C PHE A 100 -10.87 -3.96 3.37
N TYR A 101 -11.32 -5.17 3.01
CA TYR A 101 -12.75 -5.47 2.90
C TYR A 101 -13.46 -5.48 4.25
N PHE A 102 -12.79 -5.90 5.32
CA PHE A 102 -13.35 -5.88 6.69
C PHE A 102 -13.13 -4.56 7.42
N GLY A 103 -12.54 -3.54 6.77
CA GLY A 103 -12.34 -2.22 7.36
C GLY A 103 -11.33 -2.20 8.52
N ARG A 104 -10.42 -3.17 8.60
CA ARG A 104 -9.38 -3.24 9.63
C ARG A 104 -8.24 -2.29 9.25
N MET A 105 -8.34 -1.06 9.72
CA MET A 105 -7.38 0.00 9.44
C MET A 105 -6.44 0.24 10.64
N GLY A 106 -5.48 1.16 10.48
CA GLY A 106 -4.47 1.45 11.50
C GLY A 106 -3.26 0.52 11.44
N MET A 107 -2.46 0.50 12.52
CA MET A 107 -1.30 -0.38 12.62
C MET A 107 -1.76 -1.77 13.08
N THR A 108 -1.85 -2.71 12.16
CA THR A 108 -2.35 -4.08 12.41
C THR A 108 -1.21 -5.08 12.61
N TYR A 109 -0.11 -4.90 11.90
CA TYR A 109 1.05 -5.79 11.92
C TYR A 109 2.34 -5.00 12.03
N GLN A 110 3.35 -5.62 12.67
CA GLN A 110 4.74 -5.17 12.69
C GLN A 110 5.54 -5.87 11.58
N PRO A 111 6.72 -5.35 11.18
CA PRO A 111 7.58 -6.03 10.20
C PRO A 111 7.91 -7.48 10.58
N SER A 112 8.12 -7.75 11.87
CA SER A 112 8.37 -9.10 12.41
C SER A 112 7.23 -10.10 12.19
N ASP A 113 6.00 -9.63 11.99
CA ASP A 113 4.82 -10.50 11.85
C ASP A 113 4.63 -11.01 10.43
N LEU A 114 5.13 -10.25 9.46
CA LEU A 114 4.88 -10.48 8.03
C LEU A 114 6.15 -10.81 7.24
N ASN A 115 7.31 -10.32 7.65
CA ASN A 115 8.56 -10.61 6.96
C ASN A 115 9.14 -11.96 7.40
N PRO A 116 9.86 -12.66 6.51
CA PRO A 116 10.59 -13.85 6.88
C PRO A 116 11.68 -13.53 7.92
N PRO A 117 12.10 -14.52 8.74
CA PRO A 117 13.02 -14.30 9.86
C PRO A 117 14.36 -13.67 9.49
N ASP A 118 14.84 -13.94 8.29
CA ASP A 118 16.08 -13.39 7.71
C ASP A 118 15.95 -11.93 7.23
N GLN A 119 14.73 -11.42 7.13
CA GLN A 119 14.40 -10.05 6.72
C GLN A 119 13.72 -9.22 7.84
N ARG A 120 13.92 -9.62 9.09
CA ARG A 120 13.45 -8.85 10.25
C ARG A 120 14.48 -7.78 10.60
N TYR A 121 14.04 -6.54 10.54
CA TYR A 121 14.83 -5.34 10.85
C TYR A 121 14.48 -4.79 12.22
#